data_54eb0feed05bd6eb1e7c5a827e783f39
#
_entry.id   54eb0feed05bd6eb1e7c5a827e783f39
#
_cell.length_a   1.000
_cell.length_b   1.000
_cell.length_c   1.000
_cell.angle_alpha   90.00
_cell.angle_beta   90.00
_cell.angle_gamma   90.00
#
_symmetry.space_group_name_H-M   'P 1'
#
loop_
_entity.id
_entity.type
_entity.pdbx_description
1 polymer ?
#
loop_
_entity_poly.entity_id
_entity_poly.type
_entity_poly.pdbx_seq_one_letter_code
_entity_poly.pdbx_strand_id
1 'polypeptide(L)'
;MIASGNHLLTQVKDNQPSLRRNLEQGTAGRKPSGAAASRSKGRNRWESRELKVFPARAWFRGTSWENLIKTVLRLERTVFRRDPKTGLCNQTIEIVFWVSSAEGVTPETWNEWIRGHWRIENGSHYVRDVAFAEDASRIRKNPDIAARLRSFAYNIIRASGGDNVRNTRWLAALDLAIILKMLGLSQN
;
A
#
# COMPACT_ATOMS: atom_id res chain seq x y z
N MET A 1 9.45 14.19 -11.25
CA MET A 1 8.92 12.80 -11.20
C MET A 1 8.23 12.43 -12.51
N ILE A 2 7.22 13.16 -12.99
CA ILE A 2 6.54 12.83 -14.27
C ILE A 2 7.39 13.17 -15.47
N ALA A 3 8.19 14.24 -15.41
CA ALA A 3 9.18 14.61 -16.45
C ALA A 3 10.27 13.55 -16.70
N SER A 4 10.45 12.58 -15.80
CA SER A 4 11.41 11.47 -15.94
C SER A 4 10.81 10.19 -16.52
N GLY A 5 9.60 10.24 -17.11
CA GLY A 5 8.91 9.08 -17.68
C GLY A 5 8.21 8.19 -16.65
N ASN A 6 8.22 8.57 -15.37
CA ASN A 6 7.51 7.85 -14.33
C ASN A 6 6.04 8.28 -14.25
N HIS A 7 5.19 7.37 -13.79
CA HIS A 7 3.77 7.64 -13.58
C HIS A 7 3.46 7.83 -12.10
N LEU A 8 2.50 8.72 -11.83
CA LEU A 8 1.91 8.88 -10.51
C LEU A 8 0.74 7.92 -10.36
N LEU A 9 0.68 7.21 -9.23
CA LEU A 9 -0.51 6.52 -8.75
C LEU A 9 -0.66 6.85 -7.26
N THR A 10 -1.74 7.54 -6.89
CA THR A 10 -1.96 7.96 -5.50
C THR A 10 -3.40 7.81 -5.08
N GLN A 11 -3.60 7.44 -3.81
CA GLN A 11 -4.91 7.34 -3.20
C GLN A 11 -5.44 8.73 -2.83
N VAL A 12 -6.71 8.98 -3.10
CA VAL A 12 -7.43 10.15 -2.62
C VAL A 12 -7.89 9.85 -1.19
N LYS A 13 -7.22 10.45 -0.21
CA LYS A 13 -7.49 10.28 1.22
C LYS A 13 -8.48 11.35 1.73
N ASP A 14 -8.87 11.21 2.99
CA ASP A 14 -9.85 12.10 3.66
C ASP A 14 -9.35 13.55 3.85
N ASN A 15 -8.04 13.81 3.69
CA ASN A 15 -7.47 15.15 3.62
C ASN A 15 -7.86 15.93 2.35
N GLN A 16 -8.52 15.28 1.38
CA GLN A 16 -9.05 15.87 0.14
C GLN A 16 -10.58 15.63 0.03
N PRO A 17 -11.38 16.11 0.98
CA PRO A 17 -12.80 15.74 1.08
C PRO A 17 -13.63 16.21 -0.10
N SER A 18 -13.33 17.38 -0.66
CA SER A 18 -14.04 17.91 -1.82
C SER A 18 -13.79 17.08 -3.07
N LEU A 19 -12.52 16.71 -3.34
CA LEU A 19 -12.16 15.85 -4.45
C LEU A 19 -12.82 14.48 -4.30
N ARG A 20 -12.73 13.87 -3.11
CA ARG A 20 -13.34 12.56 -2.83
C ARG A 20 -14.83 12.57 -3.12
N ARG A 21 -15.57 13.59 -2.62
CA ARG A 21 -17.01 13.72 -2.86
C ARG A 21 -17.34 13.88 -4.34
N ASN A 22 -16.58 14.70 -5.07
CA ASN A 22 -16.76 14.88 -6.51
C ASN A 22 -16.54 13.58 -7.29
N LEU A 23 -15.52 12.78 -6.92
CA LEU A 23 -15.28 11.50 -7.55
C LEU A 23 -16.38 10.49 -7.21
N GLU A 24 -16.87 10.46 -5.99
CA GLU A 24 -17.95 9.58 -5.56
C GLU A 24 -19.24 9.88 -6.34
N GLN A 25 -19.66 11.14 -6.39
CA GLN A 25 -20.84 11.56 -7.15
C GLN A 25 -20.66 11.35 -8.65
N GLY A 26 -19.50 11.70 -9.19
CA GLY A 26 -19.23 11.62 -10.61
C GLY A 26 -19.02 10.19 -11.15
N THR A 27 -18.66 9.22 -10.31
CA THR A 27 -18.58 7.81 -10.69
C THR A 27 -19.86 7.03 -10.45
N ALA A 28 -20.78 7.56 -9.61
CA ALA A 28 -22.07 6.96 -9.36
C ALA A 28 -22.90 6.93 -10.65
N GLY A 29 -23.34 5.74 -11.06
CA GLY A 29 -24.15 5.56 -12.28
C GLY A 29 -23.42 5.74 -13.62
N ARG A 30 -22.15 6.17 -13.63
CA ARG A 30 -21.37 6.31 -14.86
C ARG A 30 -20.82 4.96 -15.30
N LYS A 31 -20.89 4.65 -16.59
CA LYS A 31 -20.29 3.46 -17.18
C LYS A 31 -18.76 3.58 -17.12
N PRO A 32 -18.03 2.62 -16.50
CA PRO A 32 -16.58 2.62 -16.51
C PRO A 32 -16.03 2.28 -17.90
N SER A 33 -14.83 2.76 -18.21
CA SER A 33 -14.10 2.37 -19.42
C SER A 33 -13.52 0.95 -19.34
N GLY A 34 -13.37 0.42 -18.13
CA GLY A 34 -12.93 -0.93 -17.85
C GLY A 34 -13.20 -1.30 -16.41
N ALA A 35 -13.27 -2.59 -16.11
CA ALA A 35 -13.45 -3.09 -14.76
C ALA A 35 -12.72 -4.42 -14.57
N ALA A 36 -12.21 -4.65 -13.35
CA ALA A 36 -11.65 -5.93 -12.92
C ALA A 36 -12.21 -6.30 -11.56
N ALA A 37 -12.44 -7.60 -11.36
CA ALA A 37 -12.89 -8.13 -10.08
C ALA A 37 -11.93 -9.20 -9.58
N SER A 38 -11.70 -9.24 -8.27
CA SER A 38 -10.91 -10.28 -7.64
C SER A 38 -11.55 -10.72 -6.34
N ARG A 39 -11.40 -12.01 -6.02
CA ARG A 39 -11.90 -12.60 -4.79
C ARG A 39 -10.78 -13.33 -4.10
N SER A 40 -10.73 -13.25 -2.78
CA SER A 40 -9.80 -14.01 -1.96
C SER A 40 -10.50 -14.58 -0.74
N LYS A 41 -10.04 -15.76 -0.31
CA LYS A 41 -10.52 -16.45 0.87
C LYS A 41 -9.35 -16.65 1.83
N GLY A 42 -9.51 -16.16 3.05
CA GLY A 42 -8.60 -16.41 4.16
C GLY A 42 -9.32 -17.15 5.28
N ARG A 43 -8.64 -17.42 6.39
CA ARG A 43 -9.24 -18.03 7.58
C ARG A 43 -10.33 -17.11 8.13
N ASN A 44 -11.59 -17.59 8.15
CA ASN A 44 -12.78 -16.85 8.61
C ASN A 44 -12.99 -15.48 7.92
N ARG A 45 -12.44 -15.29 6.72
CA ARG A 45 -12.56 -14.05 5.97
C ARG A 45 -12.69 -14.30 4.49
N TRP A 46 -13.68 -13.65 3.87
CA TRP A 46 -13.87 -13.59 2.44
C TRP A 46 -13.79 -12.14 2.01
N GLU A 47 -13.10 -11.91 0.93
CA GLU A 47 -12.91 -10.56 0.40
C GLU A 47 -13.20 -10.56 -1.09
N SER A 48 -14.05 -9.61 -1.51
CA SER A 48 -14.31 -9.28 -2.91
C SER A 48 -13.84 -7.86 -3.18
N ARG A 49 -13.18 -7.64 -4.31
CA ARG A 49 -12.75 -6.33 -4.79
C ARG A 49 -13.26 -6.13 -6.20
N GLU A 50 -13.85 -4.98 -6.45
CA GLU A 50 -14.26 -4.53 -7.77
C GLU A 50 -13.57 -3.21 -8.07
N LEU A 51 -12.72 -3.20 -9.10
CA LEU A 51 -12.03 -2.01 -9.59
C LEU A 51 -12.74 -1.53 -10.85
N LYS A 52 -13.11 -0.24 -10.87
CA LYS A 52 -13.68 0.46 -12.02
C LYS A 52 -12.75 1.57 -12.46
N VAL A 53 -12.50 1.65 -13.77
CA VAL A 53 -11.59 2.61 -14.39
C VAL A 53 -12.39 3.66 -15.14
N PHE A 54 -12.03 4.93 -14.97
CA PHE A 54 -12.69 6.06 -15.63
C PHE A 54 -11.65 7.04 -16.18
N PRO A 55 -11.89 7.64 -17.38
CA PRO A 55 -11.08 8.75 -17.86
C PRO A 55 -11.23 9.98 -16.95
N ALA A 56 -10.11 10.55 -16.51
CA ALA A 56 -10.10 11.60 -15.48
C ALA A 56 -10.57 12.97 -15.94
N ARG A 57 -10.60 13.24 -17.27
CA ARG A 57 -10.84 14.58 -17.86
C ARG A 57 -12.07 15.29 -17.32
N ALA A 58 -13.14 14.56 -16.99
CA ALA A 58 -14.38 15.15 -16.50
C ALA A 58 -14.27 15.82 -15.12
N TRP A 59 -13.33 15.37 -14.27
CA TRP A 59 -13.18 15.85 -12.89
C TRP A 59 -12.09 16.90 -12.72
N PHE A 60 -11.12 16.96 -13.65
CA PHE A 60 -9.94 17.80 -13.52
C PHE A 60 -9.89 18.95 -14.52
N ARG A 61 -10.93 19.08 -15.38
CA ARG A 61 -11.02 20.15 -16.36
C ARG A 61 -11.00 21.53 -15.68
N GLY A 62 -10.16 22.44 -16.19
CA GLY A 62 -9.99 23.78 -15.63
C GLY A 62 -9.17 23.84 -14.33
N THR A 63 -8.61 22.71 -13.87
CA THR A 63 -7.72 22.68 -12.71
C THR A 63 -6.25 22.55 -13.13
N SER A 64 -5.31 22.84 -12.21
CA SER A 64 -3.87 22.62 -12.43
C SER A 64 -3.51 21.15 -12.67
N TRP A 65 -4.43 20.22 -12.41
CA TRP A 65 -4.26 18.78 -12.55
C TRP A 65 -4.79 18.22 -13.88
N GLU A 66 -5.45 19.05 -14.70
CA GLU A 66 -6.13 18.62 -15.94
C GLU A 66 -5.20 17.85 -16.90
N ASN A 67 -3.98 18.36 -17.07
CA ASN A 67 -3.01 17.74 -17.97
C ASN A 67 -2.20 16.61 -17.30
N LEU A 68 -2.26 16.53 -15.98
CA LEU A 68 -1.46 15.60 -15.19
C LEU A 68 -2.20 14.30 -14.88
N ILE A 69 -3.46 14.41 -14.45
CA ILE A 69 -4.26 13.25 -14.07
C ILE A 69 -5.06 12.76 -15.28
N LYS A 70 -4.82 11.53 -15.70
CA LYS A 70 -5.44 10.88 -16.87
C LYS A 70 -6.49 9.85 -16.50
N THR A 71 -6.31 9.19 -15.36
CA THR A 71 -7.17 8.07 -14.94
C THR A 71 -7.66 8.25 -13.51
N VAL A 72 -8.95 7.97 -13.30
CA VAL A 72 -9.59 7.82 -12.00
C VAL A 72 -9.95 6.34 -11.82
N LEU A 73 -9.62 5.80 -10.65
CA LEU A 73 -9.92 4.43 -10.27
C LEU A 73 -10.83 4.44 -9.05
N ARG A 74 -11.94 3.69 -9.10
CA ARG A 74 -12.84 3.44 -7.97
C ARG A 74 -12.72 1.97 -7.60
N LEU A 75 -12.18 1.72 -6.42
CA LEU A 75 -12.05 0.38 -5.84
C LEU A 75 -13.10 0.23 -4.77
N GLU A 76 -13.98 -0.75 -4.94
CA GLU A 76 -14.92 -1.20 -3.93
C GLU A 76 -14.42 -2.53 -3.35
N ARG A 77 -14.30 -2.58 -2.04
CA ARG A 77 -13.81 -3.73 -1.29
C ARG A 77 -14.87 -4.15 -0.30
N THR A 78 -15.38 -5.36 -0.47
CA THR A 78 -16.34 -5.98 0.44
C THR A 78 -15.62 -7.08 1.22
N VAL A 79 -15.67 -7.02 2.54
CA VAL A 79 -15.07 -8.01 3.43
C VAL A 79 -16.15 -8.63 4.31
N PHE A 80 -16.24 -9.95 4.26
CA PHE A 80 -17.04 -10.74 5.19
C PHE A 80 -16.10 -11.41 6.20
N ARG A 81 -16.33 -11.19 7.47
CA ARG A 81 -15.62 -11.86 8.57
C ARG A 81 -16.61 -12.66 9.41
N ARG A 82 -16.29 -13.93 9.62
CA ARG A 82 -17.01 -14.78 10.56
C ARG A 82 -16.29 -14.75 11.91
N ASP A 83 -17.02 -14.38 12.95
CA ASP A 83 -16.52 -14.48 14.31
C ASP A 83 -16.44 -15.98 14.70
N PRO A 84 -15.26 -16.49 15.07
CA PRO A 84 -15.11 -17.89 15.42
C PRO A 84 -15.83 -18.30 16.71
N LYS A 85 -16.15 -17.35 17.61
CA LYS A 85 -16.82 -17.61 18.88
C LYS A 85 -18.34 -17.59 18.73
N THR A 86 -18.87 -16.60 18.04
CA THR A 86 -20.35 -16.41 17.91
C THR A 86 -20.90 -16.99 16.63
N GLY A 87 -20.06 -17.27 15.63
CA GLY A 87 -20.47 -17.72 14.30
C GLY A 87 -21.09 -16.61 13.44
N LEU A 88 -21.28 -15.40 13.99
CA LEU A 88 -21.87 -14.27 13.28
C LEU A 88 -20.94 -13.77 12.16
N CYS A 89 -21.55 -13.34 11.06
CA CYS A 89 -20.83 -12.75 9.94
C CYS A 89 -21.02 -11.23 9.93
N ASN A 90 -19.89 -10.51 9.94
CA ASN A 90 -19.86 -9.06 9.75
C ASN A 90 -19.43 -8.74 8.33
N GLN A 91 -20.17 -7.83 7.68
CA GLN A 91 -19.82 -7.29 6.37
C GLN A 91 -19.33 -5.86 6.50
N THR A 92 -18.21 -5.56 5.85
CA THR A 92 -17.68 -4.20 5.71
C THR A 92 -17.53 -3.88 4.24
N ILE A 93 -18.04 -2.72 3.81
CA ILE A 93 -17.86 -2.19 2.45
C ILE A 93 -17.02 -0.94 2.56
N GLU A 94 -15.95 -0.87 1.78
CA GLU A 94 -15.03 0.26 1.70
C GLU A 94 -14.91 0.69 0.24
N ILE A 95 -15.09 1.99 -0.02
CA ILE A 95 -14.88 2.57 -1.35
C ILE A 95 -13.68 3.51 -1.28
N VAL A 96 -12.70 3.25 -2.13
CA VAL A 96 -11.45 4.00 -2.20
C VAL A 96 -11.25 4.51 -3.62
N PHE A 97 -10.81 5.77 -3.74
CA PHE A 97 -10.47 6.39 -5.02
C PHE A 97 -8.96 6.52 -5.17
N TRP A 98 -8.50 6.27 -6.38
CA TRP A 98 -7.13 6.49 -6.80
C TRP A 98 -7.12 7.36 -8.05
N VAL A 99 -6.06 8.14 -8.21
CA VAL A 99 -5.82 8.95 -9.41
C VAL A 99 -4.43 8.65 -9.95
N SER A 100 -4.31 8.70 -11.28
CA SER A 100 -3.04 8.40 -11.95
C SER A 100 -2.79 9.29 -13.14
N SER A 101 -1.50 9.51 -13.42
CA SER A 101 -1.02 10.17 -14.65
C SER A 101 -0.88 9.18 -15.83
N ALA A 102 -0.95 7.87 -15.59
CA ALA A 102 -0.93 6.87 -16.63
C ALA A 102 -2.32 6.69 -17.27
N GLU A 103 -2.35 6.33 -18.54
CA GLU A 103 -3.53 5.96 -19.31
C GLU A 103 -3.26 4.69 -20.13
N GLY A 104 -4.31 4.06 -20.66
CA GLY A 104 -4.17 2.85 -21.51
C GLY A 104 -3.78 1.57 -20.74
N VAL A 105 -3.76 1.62 -19.41
CA VAL A 105 -3.42 0.47 -18.56
C VAL A 105 -4.68 -0.39 -18.34
N THR A 106 -4.52 -1.71 -18.39
CA THR A 106 -5.63 -2.64 -18.18
C THR A 106 -6.14 -2.61 -16.74
N PRO A 107 -7.43 -2.90 -16.50
CA PRO A 107 -7.98 -2.93 -15.14
C PRO A 107 -7.28 -3.93 -14.23
N GLU A 108 -6.82 -5.06 -14.75
CA GLU A 108 -6.08 -6.09 -14.03
C GLU A 108 -4.73 -5.55 -13.54
N THR A 109 -3.99 -4.88 -14.41
CA THR A 109 -2.70 -4.24 -14.07
C THR A 109 -2.89 -3.15 -13.03
N TRP A 110 -3.95 -2.33 -13.13
CA TRP A 110 -4.29 -1.35 -12.08
C TRP A 110 -4.52 -2.02 -10.73
N ASN A 111 -5.27 -3.12 -10.72
CA ASN A 111 -5.53 -3.87 -9.50
C ASN A 111 -4.24 -4.44 -8.88
N GLU A 112 -3.31 -4.92 -9.72
CA GLU A 112 -1.99 -5.38 -9.28
C GLU A 112 -1.14 -4.25 -8.69
N TRP A 113 -1.10 -3.08 -9.32
CA TRP A 113 -0.34 -1.93 -8.82
C TRP A 113 -0.88 -1.42 -7.48
N ILE A 114 -2.20 -1.31 -7.35
CA ILE A 114 -2.84 -0.94 -6.08
C ILE A 114 -2.51 -1.97 -4.99
N ARG A 115 -2.56 -3.27 -5.29
CA ARG A 115 -2.17 -4.32 -4.35
C ARG A 115 -0.68 -4.29 -4.01
N GLY A 116 0.16 -3.96 -4.98
CA GLY A 116 1.60 -3.76 -4.78
C GLY A 116 1.88 -2.63 -3.80
N HIS A 117 1.19 -1.51 -3.92
CA HIS A 117 1.29 -0.39 -2.98
C HIS A 117 0.96 -0.81 -1.54
N TRP A 118 -0.16 -1.51 -1.34
CA TRP A 118 -0.54 -2.06 -0.03
C TRP A 118 0.48 -3.08 0.52
N ARG A 119 1.14 -3.82 -0.36
CA ARG A 119 2.18 -4.77 0.04
C ARG A 119 3.43 -4.07 0.56
N ILE A 120 3.82 -2.95 -0.04
CA ILE A 120 4.93 -2.12 0.45
C ILE A 120 4.58 -1.54 1.82
N GLU A 121 3.38 -0.99 1.97
CA GLU A 121 2.91 -0.41 3.23
C GLU A 121 2.89 -1.44 4.37
N ASN A 122 2.24 -2.60 4.15
CA ASN A 122 2.14 -3.65 5.17
C ASN A 122 3.42 -4.47 5.34
N GLY A 123 4.20 -4.66 4.29
CA GLY A 123 5.40 -5.49 4.32
C GLY A 123 6.67 -4.75 4.76
N SER A 124 6.78 -3.47 4.47
CA SER A 124 7.97 -2.68 4.76
C SER A 124 7.72 -1.63 5.85
N HIS A 125 6.79 -0.70 5.63
CA HIS A 125 6.55 0.40 6.57
C HIS A 125 6.04 -0.10 7.92
N TYR A 126 4.98 -0.91 7.92
CA TYR A 126 4.43 -1.49 9.15
C TYR A 126 5.47 -2.33 9.91
N VAL A 127 6.25 -3.17 9.20
CA VAL A 127 7.26 -3.99 9.84
C VAL A 127 8.38 -3.13 10.44
N ARG A 128 8.81 -2.06 9.76
CA ARG A 128 9.81 -1.12 10.32
C ARG A 128 9.28 -0.38 11.53
N ASP A 129 8.04 0.07 11.49
CA ASP A 129 7.43 0.71 12.65
C ASP A 129 7.34 -0.24 13.85
N VAL A 130 6.79 -1.44 13.68
CA VAL A 130 6.66 -2.41 14.77
C VAL A 130 8.00 -2.94 15.26
N ALA A 131 8.98 -3.23 14.35
CA ALA A 131 10.26 -3.79 14.72
C ALA A 131 11.28 -2.76 15.21
N PHE A 132 11.26 -1.52 14.69
CA PHE A 132 12.25 -0.48 14.99
C PHE A 132 11.65 0.76 15.62
N ALA A 133 10.34 0.78 15.90
CA ALA A 133 9.59 1.91 16.45
C ALA A 133 9.88 3.21 15.66
N GLU A 134 9.80 3.14 14.34
CA GLU A 134 10.20 4.24 13.45
C GLU A 134 9.33 5.47 13.67
N ASP A 135 8.00 5.31 13.76
CA ASP A 135 7.04 6.38 14.00
C ASP A 135 7.16 6.98 15.41
N ALA A 136 7.56 6.18 16.39
CA ALA A 136 7.78 6.63 17.77
C ALA A 136 9.15 7.30 17.96
N SER A 137 9.99 7.38 16.94
CA SER A 137 11.35 7.90 17.04
C SER A 137 11.35 9.40 17.36
N ARG A 138 12.06 9.78 18.43
CA ARG A 138 12.25 11.17 18.85
C ARG A 138 13.62 11.74 18.47
N ILE A 139 14.34 11.10 17.55
CA ILE A 139 15.63 11.57 17.05
C ILE A 139 15.40 12.83 16.23
N ARG A 140 15.88 13.98 16.75
CA ARG A 140 15.73 15.30 16.11
C ARG A 140 16.96 15.73 15.34
N LYS A 141 18.14 15.23 15.69
CA LYS A 141 19.39 15.51 14.98
C LYS A 141 19.62 14.44 13.93
N ASN A 142 19.65 14.87 12.67
CA ASN A 142 19.83 13.98 11.51
C ASN A 142 18.83 12.78 11.45
N PRO A 143 17.50 13.01 11.51
CA PRO A 143 16.52 11.94 11.53
C PRO A 143 16.61 11.03 10.30
N ASP A 144 17.02 11.58 9.14
CA ASP A 144 17.18 10.83 7.90
C ASP A 144 18.27 9.77 7.97
N ILE A 145 19.37 10.03 8.70
CA ILE A 145 20.42 9.03 8.91
C ILE A 145 19.88 7.86 9.72
N ALA A 146 19.13 8.14 10.79
CA ALA A 146 18.53 7.10 11.62
C ALA A 146 17.52 6.26 10.83
N ALA A 147 16.70 6.89 9.96
CA ALA A 147 15.76 6.19 9.09
C ALA A 147 16.48 5.29 8.07
N ARG A 148 17.57 5.78 7.47
CA ARG A 148 18.41 4.99 6.55
C ARG A 148 19.07 3.80 7.25
N LEU A 149 19.62 3.98 8.43
CA LEU A 149 20.21 2.86 9.21
C LEU A 149 19.18 1.78 9.53
N ARG A 150 17.97 2.16 9.91
CA ARG A 150 16.88 1.20 10.13
C ARG A 150 16.51 0.46 8.84
N SER A 151 16.48 1.17 7.71
CA SER A 151 16.23 0.56 6.39
C SER A 151 17.33 -0.44 6.01
N PHE A 152 18.60 -0.12 6.26
CA PHE A 152 19.70 -1.05 6.05
C PHE A 152 19.59 -2.29 6.93
N ALA A 153 19.36 -2.11 8.23
CA ALA A 153 19.19 -3.22 9.16
C ALA A 153 18.01 -4.13 8.73
N TYR A 154 16.88 -3.53 8.34
CA TYR A 154 15.73 -4.25 7.80
C TYR A 154 16.11 -5.09 6.57
N ASN A 155 16.82 -4.49 5.60
CA ASN A 155 17.21 -5.17 4.37
C ASN A 155 18.18 -6.32 4.63
N ILE A 156 19.15 -6.14 5.53
CA ILE A 156 20.10 -7.20 5.92
C ILE A 156 19.35 -8.38 6.54
N ILE A 157 18.44 -8.13 7.49
CA ILE A 157 17.63 -9.18 8.12
C ILE A 157 16.80 -9.93 7.07
N ARG A 158 16.16 -9.21 6.14
CA ARG A 158 15.35 -9.84 5.09
C ARG A 158 16.20 -10.64 4.10
N ALA A 159 17.35 -10.11 3.71
CA ALA A 159 18.29 -10.80 2.81
C ALA A 159 18.88 -12.07 3.44
N SER A 160 19.07 -12.10 4.76
CA SER A 160 19.53 -13.30 5.49
C SER A 160 18.45 -14.36 5.74
N GLY A 161 17.24 -14.19 5.18
CA GLY A 161 16.12 -15.13 5.35
C GLY A 161 15.34 -14.98 6.65
N GLY A 162 15.51 -13.87 7.36
CA GLY A 162 14.78 -13.57 8.59
C GLY A 162 13.32 -13.20 8.34
N ASP A 163 12.39 -14.13 8.49
CA ASP A 163 10.95 -13.90 8.31
C ASP A 163 10.35 -13.01 9.41
N ASN A 164 10.80 -13.21 10.66
CA ASN A 164 10.39 -12.39 11.80
C ASN A 164 11.46 -11.36 12.16
N VAL A 165 11.38 -10.20 11.54
CA VAL A 165 12.35 -9.09 11.71
C VAL A 165 12.53 -8.69 13.18
N ARG A 166 11.43 -8.63 13.97
CA ARG A 166 11.50 -8.26 15.38
C ARG A 166 12.29 -9.26 16.20
N ASN A 167 12.00 -10.56 16.02
CA ASN A 167 12.69 -11.64 16.73
C ASN A 167 14.17 -11.73 16.31
N THR A 168 14.44 -11.66 15.00
CA THR A 168 15.82 -11.69 14.48
C THR A 168 16.64 -10.52 14.98
N ARG A 169 16.08 -9.30 15.05
CA ARG A 169 16.74 -8.14 15.63
C ARG A 169 17.06 -8.35 17.11
N TRP A 170 16.11 -8.94 17.87
CA TRP A 170 16.31 -9.20 19.29
C TRP A 170 17.42 -10.23 19.50
N LEU A 171 17.44 -11.33 18.77
CA LEU A 171 18.49 -12.33 18.82
C LEU A 171 19.87 -11.76 18.44
N ALA A 172 19.93 -10.95 17.38
CA ALA A 172 21.15 -10.27 16.96
C ALA A 172 21.69 -9.26 18.00
N ALA A 173 20.84 -8.71 18.85
CA ALA A 173 21.27 -7.85 19.96
C ALA A 173 21.87 -8.64 21.12
N LEU A 174 21.56 -9.94 21.23
CA LEU A 174 22.09 -10.82 22.28
C LEU A 174 23.36 -11.56 21.83
N ASP A 175 23.53 -11.79 20.54
CA ASP A 175 24.63 -12.58 20.01
C ASP A 175 25.23 -11.96 18.74
N LEU A 176 26.48 -11.50 18.85
CA LEU A 176 27.25 -10.92 17.75
C LEU A 176 27.46 -11.91 16.58
N ALA A 177 27.55 -13.22 16.87
CA ALA A 177 27.74 -14.23 15.83
C ALA A 177 26.60 -14.23 14.82
N ILE A 178 25.37 -13.93 15.25
CA ILE A 178 24.21 -13.78 14.37
C ILE A 178 24.40 -12.60 13.41
N ILE A 179 24.93 -11.48 13.88
CA ILE A 179 25.23 -10.32 13.03
C ILE A 179 26.29 -10.66 12.00
N LEU A 180 27.38 -11.29 12.42
CA LEU A 180 28.48 -11.72 11.53
C LEU A 180 27.97 -12.68 10.46
N LYS A 181 27.12 -13.63 10.84
CA LYS A 181 26.49 -14.56 9.90
C LYS A 181 25.61 -13.85 8.88
N MET A 182 24.79 -12.88 9.31
CA MET A 182 23.95 -12.08 8.41
C MET A 182 24.75 -11.25 7.41
N LEU A 183 25.94 -10.81 7.81
CA LEU A 183 26.86 -10.04 6.98
C LEU A 183 27.78 -10.93 6.12
N GLY A 184 27.67 -12.27 6.23
CA GLY A 184 28.58 -13.20 5.53
C GLY A 184 30.01 -13.18 6.06
N LEU A 185 30.23 -12.68 7.27
CA LEU A 185 31.56 -12.56 7.92
C LEU A 185 31.84 -13.66 8.94
N SER A 186 30.92 -14.59 9.16
CA SER A 186 31.21 -15.76 10.01
C SER A 186 32.14 -16.73 9.28
N GLN A 187 33.33 -16.94 9.81
CA GLN A 187 34.15 -18.08 9.42
C GLN A 187 33.42 -19.37 9.87
N ASN A 188 33.38 -20.37 8.97
CA ASN A 188 32.95 -21.72 9.28
C ASN A 188 33.81 -22.33 10.37
#